data_1539d76e67454261316de52da67beed8
#
_entry.id   1539d76e67454261316de52da67beed8
#
_cell.length_a   1.000
_cell.length_b   1.000
_cell.length_c   1.000
_cell.angle_alpha   90.00
_cell.angle_beta   90.00
_cell.angle_gamma   90.00
#
_symmetry.space_group_name_H-M   'P 1'
#
loop_
_entity.id
_entity.type
_entity.pdbx_description
1 polymer ?
#
loop_
_entity_poly.entity_id
_entity_poly.type
_entity_poly.pdbx_seq_one_letter_code
_entity_poly.pdbx_strand_id
1 'polypeptide(L)'
;MIFLKTDDEIELLRQSNLLVGRTLAEVAKMIQTGVTTKQLDKVAEEFIRDHGAIPTFKGFPNPYGSPFPGTLCTSVNDQVVHGIPNDIPLKDGDIVSVDCGTFMNGFCGDSAYTFCVGEVDPEIVKLLKVTKESLYKGIENAVHGKRLGDIGYSIQEYCEAHSYGVVREFVGHGIGKEMHEDPPVPNYGRRGTGTLLKKGMCIAIEPMITMGNRQIVMEEDRWTIRTRDRKCAAHFEHTVAVGVGKADILSSFEFIEQVLGDKAI
;
A
#
# COMPACT_ATOMS: atom_id res chain seq x y z
N MET A 1 -17.12 -7.51 -11.67
CA MET A 1 -16.77 -7.79 -13.12
C MET A 1 -15.38 -7.24 -13.37
N ILE A 2 -14.49 -7.99 -14.01
CA ILE A 2 -13.11 -7.55 -14.30
C ILE A 2 -13.09 -6.74 -15.60
N PHE A 3 -12.60 -5.51 -15.54
CA PHE A 3 -12.44 -4.63 -16.68
C PHE A 3 -11.00 -4.64 -17.18
N LEU A 4 -10.80 -4.90 -18.47
CA LEU A 4 -9.49 -4.77 -19.09
C LEU A 4 -9.35 -3.33 -19.61
N LYS A 5 -8.31 -2.64 -19.15
CA LYS A 5 -8.01 -1.27 -19.53
C LYS A 5 -7.28 -1.24 -20.88
N THR A 6 -7.60 -0.26 -21.69
CA THR A 6 -6.82 0.07 -22.90
C THR A 6 -5.48 0.68 -22.55
N ASP A 7 -4.56 0.74 -23.52
CA ASP A 7 -3.24 1.36 -23.28
C ASP A 7 -3.39 2.85 -22.90
N ASP A 8 -4.38 3.58 -23.48
CA ASP A 8 -4.69 4.98 -23.10
C ASP A 8 -5.23 5.10 -21.67
N GLU A 9 -6.12 4.19 -21.25
CA GLU A 9 -6.63 4.16 -19.87
C GLU A 9 -5.54 3.81 -18.85
N ILE A 10 -4.61 2.94 -19.21
CA ILE A 10 -3.42 2.62 -18.38
C ILE A 10 -2.55 3.86 -18.19
N GLU A 11 -2.40 4.70 -19.22
CA GLU A 11 -1.63 5.93 -19.10
C GLU A 11 -2.32 6.95 -18.18
N LEU A 12 -3.64 7.05 -18.21
CA LEU A 12 -4.39 7.89 -17.25
C LEU A 12 -4.26 7.36 -15.81
N LEU A 13 -4.33 6.03 -15.62
CA LEU A 13 -4.02 5.39 -14.33
C LEU A 13 -2.60 5.72 -13.85
N ARG A 14 -1.61 5.65 -14.76
CA ARG A 14 -0.22 6.00 -14.45
C ARG A 14 -0.09 7.43 -13.93
N GLN A 15 -0.74 8.41 -14.57
CA GLN A 15 -0.70 9.80 -14.13
C GLN A 15 -1.20 9.96 -12.70
N SER A 16 -2.32 9.30 -12.35
CA SER A 16 -2.85 9.32 -10.98
C SER A 16 -1.86 8.65 -10.00
N ASN A 17 -1.31 7.50 -10.37
CA ASN A 17 -0.34 6.76 -9.54
C ASN A 17 0.99 7.51 -9.34
N LEU A 18 1.48 8.22 -10.35
CA LEU A 18 2.66 9.06 -10.21
C LEU A 18 2.40 10.28 -9.30
N LEU A 19 1.16 10.79 -9.28
CA LEU A 19 0.78 11.81 -8.30
C LEU A 19 0.79 11.25 -6.88
N VAL A 20 0.32 10.01 -6.65
CA VAL A 20 0.46 9.34 -5.35
C VAL A 20 1.93 9.26 -4.93
N GLY A 21 2.82 8.80 -5.80
CA GLY A 21 4.26 8.72 -5.48
C GLY A 21 4.86 10.07 -5.11
N ARG A 22 4.48 11.15 -5.82
CA ARG A 22 4.90 12.52 -5.48
C ARG A 22 4.31 13.00 -4.16
N THR A 23 3.05 12.67 -3.87
CA THR A 23 2.41 12.99 -2.58
C THR A 23 3.14 12.32 -1.43
N LEU A 24 3.46 11.02 -1.56
CA LEU A 24 4.24 10.29 -0.57
C LEU A 24 5.67 10.86 -0.41
N ALA A 25 6.26 11.43 -1.47
CA ALA A 25 7.54 12.12 -1.37
C ALA A 25 7.42 13.44 -0.56
N GLU A 26 6.33 14.20 -0.68
CA GLU A 26 6.08 15.36 0.19
C GLU A 26 5.91 14.93 1.66
N VAL A 27 5.22 13.81 1.90
CA VAL A 27 5.12 13.21 3.24
C VAL A 27 6.52 12.81 3.74
N ALA A 28 7.33 12.17 2.91
CA ALA A 28 8.69 11.74 3.27
C ALA A 28 9.58 12.89 3.79
N LYS A 29 9.45 14.10 3.21
CA LYS A 29 10.18 15.30 3.68
C LYS A 29 9.86 15.69 5.11
N MET A 30 8.70 15.30 5.61
CA MET A 30 8.23 15.65 6.95
C MET A 30 8.45 14.55 7.99
N ILE A 31 8.82 13.32 7.57
CA ILE A 31 8.99 12.19 8.48
C ILE A 31 10.16 12.46 9.43
N GLN A 32 9.84 12.77 10.68
CA GLN A 32 10.82 12.97 11.77
C GLN A 32 10.14 12.83 13.13
N THR A 33 10.94 12.66 14.16
CA THR A 33 10.46 12.66 15.54
C THR A 33 9.71 13.96 15.87
N GLY A 34 8.54 13.82 16.50
CA GLY A 34 7.69 14.95 16.92
C GLY A 34 6.63 15.37 15.91
N VAL A 35 6.71 14.93 14.63
CA VAL A 35 5.62 15.17 13.67
C VAL A 35 4.41 14.31 14.02
N THR A 36 3.21 14.79 13.76
CA THR A 36 1.98 14.02 13.94
C THR A 36 1.48 13.48 12.58
N THR A 37 0.82 12.33 12.61
CA THR A 37 0.24 11.78 11.38
C THR A 37 -0.83 12.68 10.77
N LYS A 38 -1.49 13.51 11.58
CA LYS A 38 -2.43 14.53 11.11
C LYS A 38 -1.76 15.68 10.36
N GLN A 39 -0.51 16.02 10.72
CA GLN A 39 0.28 16.99 9.94
C GLN A 39 0.68 16.41 8.57
N LEU A 40 1.03 15.11 8.52
CA LEU A 40 1.31 14.41 7.26
C LEU A 40 0.06 14.37 6.37
N ASP A 41 -1.10 14.04 6.95
CA ASP A 41 -2.39 13.99 6.26
C ASP A 41 -2.75 15.34 5.62
N LYS A 42 -2.55 16.44 6.37
CA LYS A 42 -2.81 17.79 5.88
C LYS A 42 -1.97 18.14 4.65
N VAL A 43 -0.67 17.87 4.71
CA VAL A 43 0.24 18.16 3.58
C VAL A 43 -0.11 17.33 2.35
N ALA A 44 -0.47 16.06 2.54
CA ALA A 44 -0.91 15.20 1.45
C ALA A 44 -2.21 15.72 0.80
N GLU A 45 -3.20 16.12 1.61
CA GLU A 45 -4.46 16.67 1.08
C GLU A 45 -4.22 17.96 0.28
N GLU A 46 -3.43 18.89 0.82
CA GLU A 46 -3.09 20.14 0.13
C GLU A 46 -2.39 19.85 -1.19
N PHE A 47 -1.37 18.98 -1.20
CA PHE A 47 -0.63 18.64 -2.40
C PHE A 47 -1.49 17.99 -3.48
N ILE A 48 -2.34 17.02 -3.12
CA ILE A 48 -3.26 16.35 -4.05
C ILE A 48 -4.20 17.37 -4.69
N ARG A 49 -4.81 18.25 -3.88
CA ARG A 49 -5.77 19.26 -4.35
C ARG A 49 -5.12 20.33 -5.23
N ASP A 50 -3.91 20.75 -4.90
CA ASP A 50 -3.15 21.73 -5.69
C ASP A 50 -2.79 21.20 -7.09
N HIS A 51 -2.75 19.85 -7.25
CA HIS A 51 -2.59 19.21 -8.54
C HIS A 51 -3.91 18.85 -9.26
N GLY A 52 -5.05 19.39 -8.78
CA GLY A 52 -6.37 19.21 -9.40
C GLY A 52 -6.95 17.80 -9.23
N ALA A 53 -6.43 17.02 -8.28
CA ALA A 53 -6.91 15.67 -7.96
C ALA A 53 -7.75 15.66 -6.67
N ILE A 54 -8.40 14.52 -6.43
CA ILE A 54 -9.27 14.30 -5.25
C ILE A 54 -8.65 13.16 -4.42
N PRO A 55 -8.45 13.36 -3.08
CA PRO A 55 -8.12 12.26 -2.18
C PRO A 55 -9.26 11.23 -2.14
N THR A 56 -8.97 9.96 -2.33
CA THR A 56 -10.01 8.93 -2.44
C THR A 56 -10.43 8.30 -1.12
N PHE A 57 -9.56 8.36 -0.10
CA PHE A 57 -9.89 7.76 1.20
C PHE A 57 -10.76 8.67 2.06
N LYS A 58 -10.58 9.98 1.96
CA LYS A 58 -11.36 10.95 2.75
C LYS A 58 -12.84 10.88 2.41
N GLY A 59 -13.64 10.50 3.39
CA GLY A 59 -15.08 10.31 3.20
C GLY A 59 -15.46 8.93 2.65
N PHE A 60 -14.48 8.00 2.53
CA PHE A 60 -14.78 6.62 2.11
C PHE A 60 -15.80 5.98 3.06
N PRO A 61 -16.89 5.40 2.53
CA PRO A 61 -18.00 4.94 3.35
C PRO A 61 -17.62 3.72 4.21
N ASN A 62 -18.13 3.69 5.44
CA ASN A 62 -18.03 2.54 6.33
C ASN A 62 -19.44 2.08 6.74
N PRO A 63 -19.88 0.88 6.38
CA PRO A 63 -21.22 0.39 6.74
C PRO A 63 -21.40 0.17 8.26
N TYR A 64 -20.30 0.15 9.03
CA TYR A 64 -20.32 -0.14 10.47
C TYR A 64 -19.89 1.05 11.33
N GLY A 65 -19.64 2.22 10.74
CA GLY A 65 -19.13 3.39 11.45
C GLY A 65 -19.18 4.66 10.63
N SER A 66 -18.46 5.68 11.08
CA SER A 66 -18.31 6.94 10.34
C SER A 66 -17.43 6.73 9.09
N PRO A 67 -17.63 7.52 8.03
CA PRO A 67 -16.71 7.54 6.89
C PRO A 67 -15.27 7.80 7.32
N PHE A 68 -14.29 7.33 6.55
CA PHE A 68 -12.88 7.53 6.86
C PHE A 68 -12.55 9.03 6.90
N PRO A 69 -11.94 9.54 7.98
CA PRO A 69 -11.80 10.98 8.17
C PRO A 69 -10.58 11.60 7.47
N GLY A 70 -9.57 10.79 7.11
CA GLY A 70 -8.28 11.23 6.59
C GLY A 70 -8.14 11.13 5.07
N THR A 71 -7.17 11.85 4.55
CA THR A 71 -6.66 11.72 3.17
C THR A 71 -5.73 10.52 3.04
N LEU A 72 -4.95 10.27 4.08
CA LEU A 72 -4.01 9.15 4.21
C LEU A 72 -4.52 8.12 5.21
N CYS A 73 -4.22 6.84 4.97
CA CYS A 73 -4.13 5.88 6.07
C CYS A 73 -2.72 5.94 6.66
N THR A 74 -2.61 6.12 7.97
CA THR A 74 -1.32 6.26 8.66
C THR A 74 -1.20 5.24 9.79
N SER A 75 -0.56 4.14 9.51
CA SER A 75 -0.50 2.98 10.41
C SER A 75 0.86 2.90 11.10
N VAL A 76 0.89 3.18 12.42
CA VAL A 76 2.12 3.28 13.21
C VAL A 76 2.41 1.96 13.92
N ASN A 77 3.62 1.45 13.81
CA ASN A 77 4.18 0.28 14.49
C ASN A 77 3.34 -1.00 14.32
N ASP A 78 2.51 -1.35 15.28
CA ASP A 78 1.66 -2.53 15.31
C ASP A 78 0.31 -2.34 14.56
N GLN A 79 0.06 -1.14 14.05
CA GLN A 79 -1.04 -0.90 13.11
C GLN A 79 -0.66 -1.45 11.73
N VAL A 80 -1.54 -2.28 11.20
CA VAL A 80 -1.33 -2.96 9.90
C VAL A 80 -1.75 -2.05 8.74
N VAL A 81 -3.01 -1.64 8.75
CA VAL A 81 -3.64 -0.76 7.75
C VAL A 81 -4.75 0.09 8.37
N HIS A 82 -5.22 1.07 7.62
CA HIS A 82 -6.36 1.94 7.92
C HIS A 82 -6.21 2.76 9.23
N GLY A 83 -4.97 3.00 9.68
CA GLY A 83 -4.73 3.87 10.82
C GLY A 83 -5.22 5.29 10.53
N ILE A 84 -6.03 5.84 11.46
CA ILE A 84 -6.59 7.20 11.33
C ILE A 84 -5.52 8.23 11.72
N PRO A 85 -5.26 9.26 10.89
CA PRO A 85 -4.38 10.37 11.23
C PRO A 85 -4.80 11.05 12.51
N ASN A 86 -3.84 11.26 13.43
CA ASN A 86 -4.11 11.80 14.76
C ASN A 86 -3.02 12.78 15.24
N ASP A 87 -3.23 13.37 16.42
CA ASP A 87 -2.34 14.39 17.02
C ASP A 87 -1.23 13.77 17.90
N ILE A 88 -1.02 12.44 17.91
CA ILE A 88 0.05 11.79 18.66
C ILE A 88 1.38 11.96 17.90
N PRO A 89 2.39 12.60 18.50
CA PRO A 89 3.69 12.77 17.86
C PRO A 89 4.40 11.42 17.64
N LEU A 90 4.95 11.24 16.44
CA LEU A 90 5.84 10.12 16.13
C LEU A 90 7.11 10.22 16.97
N LYS A 91 7.64 9.08 17.38
CA LYS A 91 8.82 8.95 18.23
C LYS A 91 10.00 8.39 17.45
N ASP A 92 11.18 8.64 17.96
CA ASP A 92 12.38 7.95 17.51
C ASP A 92 12.22 6.43 17.68
N GLY A 93 12.53 5.68 16.63
CA GLY A 93 12.34 4.23 16.58
C GLY A 93 10.96 3.77 16.04
N ASP A 94 9.99 4.66 15.84
CA ASP A 94 8.72 4.31 15.22
C ASP A 94 8.90 3.98 13.73
N ILE A 95 7.99 3.16 13.21
CA ILE A 95 7.72 3.04 11.78
C ILE A 95 6.30 3.51 11.49
N VAL A 96 6.06 4.07 10.31
CA VAL A 96 4.73 4.46 9.87
C VAL A 96 4.50 4.03 8.43
N SER A 97 3.52 3.16 8.23
CA SER A 97 3.01 2.85 6.89
C SER A 97 2.03 3.95 6.49
N VAL A 98 2.33 4.61 5.38
CA VAL A 98 1.48 5.66 4.81
C VAL A 98 0.95 5.17 3.48
N ASP A 99 -0.36 5.08 3.40
CA ASP A 99 -1.10 4.67 2.24
C ASP A 99 -1.91 5.86 1.71
N CYS A 100 -1.88 6.06 0.40
CA CYS A 100 -2.39 7.25 -0.27
C CYS A 100 -3.09 6.90 -1.58
N GLY A 101 -4.34 7.30 -1.67
CA GLY A 101 -5.12 7.17 -2.88
C GLY A 101 -5.54 8.51 -3.50
N THR A 102 -5.50 8.61 -4.82
CA THR A 102 -5.90 9.79 -5.60
C THR A 102 -6.90 9.43 -6.70
N PHE A 103 -7.72 10.41 -7.07
CA PHE A 103 -8.56 10.32 -8.26
C PHE A 103 -8.26 11.51 -9.16
N MET A 104 -7.77 11.23 -10.36
CA MET A 104 -7.41 12.25 -11.35
C MET A 104 -7.69 11.74 -12.76
N ASN A 105 -8.18 12.61 -13.63
CA ASN A 105 -8.48 12.29 -15.04
C ASN A 105 -9.43 11.08 -15.22
N GLY A 106 -10.32 10.84 -14.24
CA GLY A 106 -11.31 9.76 -14.30
C GLY A 106 -10.81 8.40 -13.82
N PHE A 107 -9.59 8.32 -13.25
CA PHE A 107 -8.98 7.09 -12.75
C PHE A 107 -8.37 7.27 -11.36
N CYS A 108 -8.40 6.19 -10.57
CA CYS A 108 -7.76 6.13 -9.27
C CYS A 108 -6.26 5.80 -9.38
N GLY A 109 -5.48 6.30 -8.45
CA GLY A 109 -4.11 5.86 -8.19
C GLY A 109 -4.00 5.43 -6.74
N ASP A 110 -3.17 4.43 -6.44
CA ASP A 110 -3.01 3.85 -5.12
C ASP A 110 -1.60 3.33 -4.89
N SER A 111 -1.02 3.66 -3.72
CA SER A 111 0.29 3.16 -3.33
C SER A 111 0.56 3.42 -1.85
N ALA A 112 1.31 2.51 -1.22
CA ALA A 112 1.73 2.62 0.17
C ALA A 112 3.23 2.41 0.35
N TYR A 113 3.79 3.13 1.32
CA TYR A 113 5.19 3.01 1.71
C TYR A 113 5.34 3.08 3.24
N THR A 114 6.21 2.25 3.81
CA THR A 114 6.52 2.28 5.25
C THR A 114 7.82 3.03 5.50
N PHE A 115 7.74 4.09 6.30
CA PHE A 115 8.85 4.98 6.66
C PHE A 115 9.42 4.65 8.04
N CYS A 116 10.73 4.82 8.19
CA CYS A 116 11.42 4.84 9.48
C CYS A 116 11.42 6.24 10.07
N VAL A 117 11.20 6.37 11.38
CA VAL A 117 11.28 7.63 12.13
C VAL A 117 12.51 7.61 13.01
N GLY A 118 13.53 8.38 12.65
CA GLY A 118 14.81 8.37 13.36
C GLY A 118 15.56 7.04 13.26
N GLU A 119 16.10 6.56 14.38
CA GLU A 119 16.88 5.32 14.49
C GLU A 119 15.94 4.15 14.84
N VAL A 120 15.70 3.25 13.89
CA VAL A 120 14.79 2.09 14.03
C VAL A 120 15.59 0.81 14.27
N ASP A 121 15.07 -0.07 15.12
CA ASP A 121 15.65 -1.38 15.41
C ASP A 121 15.96 -2.15 14.10
N PRO A 122 17.18 -2.70 13.93
CA PRO A 122 17.56 -3.44 12.73
C PRO A 122 16.64 -4.60 12.37
N GLU A 123 16.00 -5.27 13.34
CA GLU A 123 15.03 -6.34 13.07
C GLU A 123 13.73 -5.79 12.48
N ILE A 124 13.33 -4.57 12.86
CA ILE A 124 12.19 -3.89 12.25
C ILE A 124 12.56 -3.42 10.83
N VAL A 125 13.75 -2.85 10.64
CA VAL A 125 14.23 -2.48 9.28
C VAL A 125 14.28 -3.71 8.36
N LYS A 126 14.67 -4.87 8.88
CA LYS A 126 14.63 -6.13 8.13
C LYS A 126 13.20 -6.53 7.73
N LEU A 127 12.22 -6.36 8.62
CA LEU A 127 10.80 -6.57 8.27
C LEU A 127 10.40 -5.68 7.07
N LEU A 128 10.75 -4.39 7.10
CA LEU A 128 10.43 -3.47 6.02
C LEU A 128 11.04 -3.93 4.69
N LYS A 129 12.33 -4.27 4.69
CA LYS A 129 13.04 -4.77 3.50
C LYS A 129 12.38 -6.03 2.93
N VAL A 130 12.11 -7.03 3.77
CA VAL A 130 11.46 -8.27 3.34
C VAL A 130 10.07 -8.02 2.80
N THR A 131 9.30 -7.11 3.41
CA THR A 131 7.97 -6.74 2.92
C THR A 131 8.05 -6.09 1.54
N LYS A 132 8.93 -5.11 1.36
CA LYS A 132 9.16 -4.45 0.06
C LYS A 132 9.65 -5.43 -1.01
N GLU A 133 10.61 -6.30 -0.69
CA GLU A 133 11.10 -7.33 -1.60
C GLU A 133 9.99 -8.33 -1.97
N SER A 134 9.13 -8.71 -1.02
CA SER A 134 8.00 -9.60 -1.27
C SER A 134 7.00 -9.00 -2.26
N LEU A 135 6.78 -7.69 -2.22
CA LEU A 135 5.98 -6.96 -3.20
C LEU A 135 6.53 -7.17 -4.62
N TYR A 136 7.82 -6.96 -4.84
CA TYR A 136 8.43 -7.16 -6.15
C TYR A 136 8.40 -8.63 -6.59
N LYS A 137 8.54 -9.60 -5.67
CA LYS A 137 8.32 -11.03 -5.96
C LYS A 137 6.90 -11.31 -6.43
N GLY A 138 5.90 -10.64 -5.86
CA GLY A 138 4.52 -10.68 -6.33
C GLY A 138 4.38 -10.10 -7.74
N ILE A 139 4.94 -8.92 -7.97
CA ILE A 139 4.88 -8.19 -9.26
C ILE A 139 5.49 -9.00 -10.41
N GLU A 140 6.60 -9.73 -10.19
CA GLU A 140 7.20 -10.63 -11.19
C GLU A 140 6.20 -11.69 -11.70
N ASN A 141 5.14 -11.97 -10.93
CA ASN A 141 4.10 -12.92 -11.30
C ASN A 141 2.82 -12.26 -11.87
N ALA A 142 2.75 -10.93 -11.90
CA ALA A 142 1.61 -10.18 -12.45
C ALA A 142 1.68 -10.11 -13.99
N VAL A 143 1.79 -11.25 -14.66
CA VAL A 143 1.93 -11.34 -16.12
C VAL A 143 0.81 -12.15 -16.76
N HIS A 144 0.51 -11.81 -18.01
CA HIS A 144 -0.50 -12.50 -18.81
C HIS A 144 -0.26 -14.02 -18.84
N GLY A 145 -1.32 -14.79 -18.60
CA GLY A 145 -1.28 -16.26 -18.59
C GLY A 145 -0.96 -16.88 -17.24
N LYS A 146 -0.43 -16.14 -16.26
CA LYS A 146 -0.34 -16.57 -14.86
C LYS A 146 -1.67 -16.37 -14.14
N ARG A 147 -1.72 -16.71 -12.86
CA ARG A 147 -2.92 -16.61 -12.02
C ARG A 147 -2.64 -15.83 -10.75
N LEU A 148 -3.69 -15.27 -10.13
CA LEU A 148 -3.56 -14.51 -8.86
C LEU A 148 -2.87 -15.32 -7.76
N GLY A 149 -3.10 -16.65 -7.69
CA GLY A 149 -2.43 -17.51 -6.74
C GLY A 149 -0.92 -17.61 -6.93
N ASP A 150 -0.38 -17.28 -8.12
CA ASP A 150 1.05 -17.23 -8.36
C ASP A 150 1.67 -15.98 -7.70
N ILE A 151 0.94 -14.85 -7.71
CA ILE A 151 1.32 -13.61 -7.02
C ILE A 151 1.35 -13.87 -5.50
N GLY A 152 0.20 -14.28 -4.94
CA GLY A 152 0.09 -14.48 -3.49
C GLY A 152 1.03 -15.55 -2.95
N TYR A 153 1.26 -16.63 -3.73
CA TYR A 153 2.21 -17.67 -3.34
C TYR A 153 3.64 -17.12 -3.19
N SER A 154 4.12 -16.32 -4.15
CA SER A 154 5.48 -15.80 -4.11
C SER A 154 5.69 -14.81 -2.96
N ILE A 155 4.69 -13.99 -2.64
CA ILE A 155 4.72 -13.10 -1.48
C ILE A 155 4.77 -13.95 -0.19
N GLN A 156 3.85 -14.89 -0.05
CA GLN A 156 3.74 -15.73 1.14
C GLN A 156 5.00 -16.57 1.36
N GLU A 157 5.48 -17.28 0.33
CA GLU A 157 6.67 -18.13 0.41
C GLU A 157 7.88 -17.32 0.88
N TYR A 158 8.06 -16.12 0.34
CA TYR A 158 9.19 -15.26 0.68
C TYR A 158 9.11 -14.75 2.12
N CYS A 159 7.97 -14.23 2.55
CA CYS A 159 7.79 -13.72 3.91
C CYS A 159 7.85 -14.81 4.97
N GLU A 160 7.20 -15.96 4.75
CA GLU A 160 7.21 -17.10 5.69
C GLU A 160 8.60 -17.73 5.81
N ALA A 161 9.44 -17.72 4.75
CA ALA A 161 10.84 -18.14 4.80
C ALA A 161 11.68 -17.26 5.73
N HIS A 162 11.27 -15.99 5.95
CA HIS A 162 11.88 -15.08 6.92
C HIS A 162 11.17 -15.10 8.29
N SER A 163 10.27 -16.05 8.52
CA SER A 163 9.50 -16.21 9.76
C SER A 163 8.54 -15.06 10.06
N TYR A 164 8.06 -14.36 9.04
CA TYR A 164 7.06 -13.30 9.15
C TYR A 164 5.66 -13.80 8.82
N GLY A 165 4.64 -13.19 9.44
CA GLY A 165 3.24 -13.49 9.20
C GLY A 165 2.69 -12.71 8.00
N VAL A 166 1.86 -13.36 7.17
CA VAL A 166 1.14 -12.71 6.07
C VAL A 166 -0.31 -12.53 6.44
N VAL A 167 -0.80 -11.31 6.49
CA VAL A 167 -2.21 -10.99 6.76
C VAL A 167 -3.09 -11.55 5.65
N ARG A 168 -4.26 -12.10 6.01
CA ARG A 168 -5.17 -12.78 5.07
C ARG A 168 -6.55 -12.15 4.97
N GLU A 169 -6.91 -11.36 5.95
CA GLU A 169 -8.23 -10.73 6.08
C GLU A 169 -8.35 -9.47 5.19
N PHE A 170 -7.21 -8.88 4.83
CA PHE A 170 -7.09 -7.78 3.89
C PHE A 170 -6.23 -8.22 2.71
N VAL A 171 -6.59 -7.76 1.54
CA VAL A 171 -6.01 -8.20 0.26
C VAL A 171 -6.00 -7.03 -0.72
N GLY A 172 -5.10 -7.06 -1.68
CA GLY A 172 -5.11 -6.13 -2.79
C GLY A 172 -6.35 -6.29 -3.67
N HIS A 173 -6.48 -5.46 -4.66
CA HIS A 173 -7.70 -5.34 -5.46
C HIS A 173 -7.43 -4.94 -6.92
N GLY A 174 -8.41 -5.11 -7.77
CA GLY A 174 -8.43 -4.42 -9.06
C GLY A 174 -8.60 -2.92 -8.84
N ILE A 175 -8.06 -2.12 -9.75
CA ILE A 175 -8.15 -0.66 -9.67
C ILE A 175 -8.41 -0.06 -11.06
N GLY A 176 -9.14 1.04 -11.09
CA GLY A 176 -9.48 1.71 -12.34
C GLY A 176 -10.25 3.00 -12.14
N LYS A 177 -11.48 3.07 -12.60
CA LYS A 177 -12.38 4.20 -12.34
C LYS A 177 -12.87 4.22 -10.90
N GLU A 178 -12.98 3.03 -10.29
CA GLU A 178 -13.24 2.86 -8.88
C GLU A 178 -11.93 2.48 -8.16
N MET A 179 -11.82 2.88 -6.89
CA MET A 179 -10.68 2.54 -6.05
C MET A 179 -10.56 1.03 -5.89
N HIS A 180 -11.66 0.37 -5.58
CA HIS A 180 -11.72 -1.08 -5.41
C HIS A 180 -12.57 -1.70 -6.52
N GLU A 181 -11.89 -2.37 -7.46
CA GLU A 181 -12.50 -3.19 -8.51
C GLU A 181 -12.20 -4.68 -8.30
N ASP A 182 -12.90 -5.55 -9.01
CA ASP A 182 -12.50 -6.95 -9.16
C ASP A 182 -11.19 -7.08 -9.97
N PRO A 183 -10.36 -8.09 -9.68
CA PRO A 183 -10.52 -9.12 -8.67
C PRO A 183 -9.85 -8.75 -7.33
N PRO A 184 -10.21 -9.41 -6.21
CA PRO A 184 -9.38 -9.37 -5.01
C PRO A 184 -8.02 -10.02 -5.29
N VAL A 185 -6.93 -9.47 -4.72
CA VAL A 185 -5.54 -9.88 -4.96
C VAL A 185 -4.89 -10.32 -3.63
N PRO A 186 -5.09 -11.58 -3.20
CA PRO A 186 -4.52 -12.05 -1.94
C PRO A 186 -2.99 -12.09 -1.96
N ASN A 187 -2.38 -11.76 -0.82
CA ASN A 187 -0.94 -11.87 -0.57
C ASN A 187 -0.51 -13.30 -0.17
N TYR A 188 -1.38 -14.25 -0.33
CA TYR A 188 -1.18 -15.67 -0.05
C TYR A 188 -1.90 -16.53 -1.10
N GLY A 189 -1.52 -17.80 -1.22
CA GLY A 189 -2.22 -18.65 -2.17
C GLY A 189 -1.45 -19.91 -2.55
N ARG A 190 -1.88 -20.50 -3.67
CA ARG A 190 -1.25 -21.68 -4.28
C ARG A 190 -0.95 -21.39 -5.74
N ARG A 191 0.21 -21.82 -6.19
CA ARG A 191 0.61 -21.69 -7.63
C ARG A 191 -0.46 -22.29 -8.54
N GLY A 192 -0.72 -21.62 -9.66
CA GLY A 192 -1.65 -22.06 -10.67
C GLY A 192 -3.13 -22.00 -10.31
N THR A 193 -3.50 -21.30 -9.20
CA THR A 193 -4.90 -21.15 -8.76
C THR A 193 -5.40 -19.71 -8.87
N GLY A 194 -6.71 -19.53 -8.73
CA GLY A 194 -7.34 -18.22 -8.77
C GLY A 194 -7.58 -17.69 -10.20
N THR A 195 -7.94 -16.43 -10.29
CA THR A 195 -8.27 -15.75 -11.55
C THR A 195 -7.09 -15.73 -12.50
N LEU A 196 -7.34 -16.04 -13.78
CA LEU A 196 -6.35 -15.95 -14.85
C LEU A 196 -6.04 -14.48 -15.12
N LEU A 197 -4.77 -14.13 -15.08
CA LEU A 197 -4.28 -12.78 -15.39
C LEU A 197 -4.28 -12.54 -16.89
N LYS A 198 -4.84 -11.41 -17.31
CA LYS A 198 -4.93 -11.00 -18.71
C LYS A 198 -4.30 -9.62 -18.89
N LYS A 199 -3.61 -9.39 -20.02
CA LYS A 199 -3.13 -8.06 -20.41
C LYS A 199 -4.25 -7.03 -20.25
N GLY A 200 -3.94 -5.88 -19.65
CA GLY A 200 -4.89 -4.80 -19.40
C GLY A 200 -5.65 -4.88 -18.07
N MET A 201 -5.49 -5.95 -17.29
CA MET A 201 -5.87 -5.90 -15.86
C MET A 201 -4.97 -4.93 -15.12
N CYS A 202 -5.55 -4.01 -14.34
CA CYS A 202 -4.82 -3.15 -13.40
C CYS A 202 -5.19 -3.57 -11.99
N ILE A 203 -4.17 -3.83 -11.17
CA ILE A 203 -4.33 -4.37 -9.82
C ILE A 203 -3.37 -3.69 -8.83
N ALA A 204 -3.82 -3.49 -7.61
CA ALA A 204 -3.00 -3.17 -6.46
C ALA A 204 -2.45 -4.47 -5.85
N ILE A 205 -1.14 -4.51 -5.65
CA ILE A 205 -0.45 -5.60 -4.95
C ILE A 205 0.15 -4.98 -3.69
N GLU A 206 -0.32 -5.40 -2.52
CA GLU A 206 -0.11 -4.69 -1.25
C GLU A 206 0.17 -5.66 -0.08
N PRO A 207 1.34 -6.29 -0.02
CA PRO A 207 1.67 -7.16 1.10
C PRO A 207 1.63 -6.41 2.43
N MET A 208 0.81 -6.96 3.34
CA MET A 208 0.70 -6.58 4.74
C MET A 208 1.35 -7.67 5.58
N ILE A 209 2.55 -7.38 6.11
CA ILE A 209 3.42 -8.37 6.73
C ILE A 209 3.66 -8.02 8.20
N THR A 210 3.53 -9.02 9.06
CA THR A 210 3.68 -8.87 10.51
C THR A 210 4.96 -9.51 11.03
N MET A 211 5.62 -8.86 11.96
CA MET A 211 6.83 -9.37 12.62
C MET A 211 6.59 -10.62 13.47
N GLY A 212 5.33 -10.86 13.82
CA GLY A 212 4.89 -11.99 14.64
C GLY A 212 3.82 -12.84 13.97
N ASN A 213 2.75 -13.09 14.71
CA ASN A 213 1.61 -13.82 14.19
C ASN A 213 0.82 -13.00 13.19
N ARG A 214 0.31 -13.63 12.13
CA ARG A 214 -0.54 -12.99 11.11
C ARG A 214 -1.90 -12.50 11.61
N GLN A 215 -2.27 -12.83 12.86
CA GLN A 215 -3.60 -12.52 13.41
C GLN A 215 -3.72 -11.03 13.70
N ILE A 216 -4.87 -10.48 13.34
CA ILE A 216 -5.19 -9.06 13.48
C ILE A 216 -6.42 -8.84 14.37
N VAL A 217 -6.60 -7.61 14.81
CA VAL A 217 -7.78 -7.12 15.53
C VAL A 217 -8.18 -5.76 14.96
N MET A 218 -9.48 -5.50 14.89
CA MET A 218 -10.02 -4.19 14.55
C MET A 218 -10.21 -3.38 15.84
N GLU A 219 -9.77 -2.12 15.81
CA GLU A 219 -9.94 -1.18 16.93
C GLU A 219 -11.38 -0.67 17.04
N GLU A 220 -11.70 0.03 18.13
CA GLU A 220 -13.04 0.55 18.41
C GLU A 220 -13.51 1.61 17.41
N ASP A 221 -12.56 2.30 16.74
CA ASP A 221 -12.82 3.28 15.68
C ASP A 221 -13.41 2.66 14.40
N ARG A 222 -13.46 1.33 14.32
CA ARG A 222 -13.97 0.55 13.18
C ARG A 222 -13.20 0.73 11.87
N TRP A 223 -11.97 1.26 11.95
CA TRP A 223 -11.05 1.42 10.84
C TRP A 223 -9.69 0.79 11.10
N THR A 224 -9.03 1.22 12.17
CA THR A 224 -7.66 0.83 12.47
C THR A 224 -7.54 -0.66 12.72
N ILE A 225 -6.68 -1.32 11.95
CA ILE A 225 -6.36 -2.73 12.09
C ILE A 225 -4.99 -2.86 12.74
N ARG A 226 -4.89 -3.68 13.80
CA ARG A 226 -3.64 -3.95 14.50
C ARG A 226 -3.28 -5.42 14.50
N THR A 227 -1.99 -5.70 14.68
CA THR A 227 -1.53 -7.06 15.00
C THR A 227 -2.04 -7.46 16.38
N ARG A 228 -2.49 -8.70 16.52
CA ARG A 228 -3.03 -9.20 17.78
C ARG A 228 -1.96 -9.30 18.87
N ASP A 229 -0.72 -9.58 18.49
CA ASP A 229 0.43 -9.72 19.40
C ASP A 229 1.17 -8.41 19.65
N ARG A 230 0.69 -7.29 19.06
CA ARG A 230 1.26 -5.94 19.21
C ARG A 230 2.69 -5.81 18.70
N LYS A 231 3.16 -6.72 17.86
CA LYS A 231 4.42 -6.58 17.15
C LYS A 231 4.24 -5.76 15.88
N CYS A 232 5.32 -5.16 15.39
CA CYS A 232 5.30 -4.29 14.21
C CYS A 232 4.75 -5.01 12.97
N ALA A 233 4.09 -4.23 12.12
CA ALA A 233 3.68 -4.63 10.78
C ALA A 233 4.21 -3.62 9.75
N ALA A 234 4.41 -4.07 8.53
CA ALA A 234 4.81 -3.24 7.39
C ALA A 234 3.85 -3.43 6.22
N HIS A 235 3.63 -2.35 5.48
CA HIS A 235 2.78 -2.31 4.30
C HIS A 235 3.53 -1.57 3.18
N PHE A 236 3.65 -2.20 2.03
CA PHE A 236 4.14 -1.59 0.80
C PHE A 236 3.21 -1.98 -0.33
N GLU A 237 3.00 -1.06 -1.27
CA GLU A 237 2.04 -1.27 -2.33
C GLU A 237 2.47 -0.63 -3.64
N HIS A 238 2.21 -1.35 -4.71
CA HIS A 238 2.25 -0.82 -6.07
C HIS A 238 0.98 -1.16 -6.85
N THR A 239 0.47 -0.18 -7.58
CA THR A 239 -0.46 -0.41 -8.68
C THR A 239 0.31 -0.86 -9.91
N VAL A 240 -0.12 -1.97 -10.52
CA VAL A 240 0.51 -2.53 -11.73
C VAL A 240 -0.51 -2.85 -12.81
N ALA A 241 -0.12 -2.70 -14.07
CA ALA A 241 -0.85 -3.25 -15.20
C ALA A 241 -0.24 -4.60 -15.61
N VAL A 242 -1.09 -5.61 -15.73
CA VAL A 242 -0.68 -6.94 -16.22
C VAL A 242 -0.25 -6.85 -17.68
N GLY A 243 1.01 -7.15 -17.93
CA GLY A 243 1.60 -7.12 -19.26
C GLY A 243 1.92 -8.52 -19.83
N VAL A 244 2.44 -8.58 -21.04
CA VAL A 244 2.97 -9.81 -21.65
C VAL A 244 4.45 -9.92 -21.31
N GLY A 245 4.83 -11.00 -20.63
CA GLY A 245 6.22 -11.27 -20.22
C GLY A 245 6.66 -10.53 -18.94
N LYS A 246 6.16 -9.31 -18.71
CA LYS A 246 6.41 -8.54 -17.48
C LYS A 246 5.19 -7.68 -17.13
N ALA A 247 5.06 -7.36 -15.86
CA ALA A 247 4.14 -6.34 -15.39
C ALA A 247 4.67 -4.94 -15.70
N ASP A 248 3.76 -3.99 -15.82
CA ASP A 248 4.07 -2.57 -15.95
C ASP A 248 3.68 -1.88 -14.63
N ILE A 249 4.67 -1.39 -13.86
CA ILE A 249 4.44 -0.74 -12.58
C ILE A 249 4.01 0.71 -12.86
N LEU A 250 2.82 1.09 -12.40
CA LEU A 250 2.23 2.40 -12.66
C LEU A 250 2.56 3.44 -11.58
N SER A 251 2.70 3.01 -10.31
CA SER A 251 3.18 3.84 -9.20
C SER A 251 4.72 3.83 -9.13
N SER A 252 5.33 4.73 -8.35
CA SER A 252 6.79 4.78 -8.26
C SER A 252 7.24 5.17 -6.86
N PHE A 253 8.21 4.42 -6.32
CA PHE A 253 8.91 4.76 -5.08
C PHE A 253 10.12 5.68 -5.32
N GLU A 254 10.54 5.91 -6.56
CA GLU A 254 11.71 6.74 -6.90
C GLU A 254 11.63 8.15 -6.29
N PHE A 255 10.45 8.78 -6.31
CA PHE A 255 10.25 10.11 -5.72
C PHE A 255 10.51 10.11 -4.20
N ILE A 256 10.09 9.04 -3.53
CA ILE A 256 10.28 8.85 -2.08
C ILE A 256 11.76 8.60 -1.79
N GLU A 257 12.36 7.68 -2.52
CA GLU A 257 13.75 7.26 -2.35
C GLU A 257 14.74 8.40 -2.63
N GLN A 258 14.44 9.28 -3.60
CA GLN A 258 15.23 10.51 -3.84
C GLN A 258 15.21 11.46 -2.64
N VAL A 259 14.09 11.55 -1.93
CA VAL A 259 13.98 12.37 -0.70
C VAL A 259 14.72 11.73 0.47
N LEU A 260 14.59 10.42 0.64
CA LEU A 260 15.15 9.68 1.77
C LEU A 260 16.65 9.43 1.64
N GLY A 261 17.18 9.34 0.41
CA GLY A 261 18.59 9.00 0.16
C GLY A 261 18.98 7.67 0.80
N ASP A 262 20.05 7.68 1.60
CA ASP A 262 20.56 6.47 2.29
C ASP A 262 19.61 5.88 3.35
N LYS A 263 18.54 6.61 3.69
CA LYS A 263 17.49 6.14 4.62
C LYS A 263 16.36 5.40 3.92
N ALA A 264 16.39 5.27 2.60
CA ALA A 264 15.41 4.49 1.86
C ALA A 264 15.48 3.00 2.21
N ILE A 265 14.30 2.34 2.25
CA ILE A 265 14.17 0.90 2.51
C ILE A 265 14.38 0.14 1.18
#